data_ac7540ea9629aa92aeb248dd5985558c
#
_entry.id   ac7540ea9629aa92aeb248dd5985558c
#
_cell.length_a   1.000
_cell.length_b   1.000
_cell.length_c   1.000
_cell.angle_alpha   90.00
_cell.angle_beta   90.00
_cell.angle_gamma   90.00
#
_symmetry.space_group_name_H-M   'P 1'
#
loop_
_entity.id
_entity.type
_entity.pdbx_description
1 polymer ?
#
loop_
_entity_poly.entity_id
_entity_poly.type
_entity_poly.pdbx_seq_one_letter_code
_entity_poly.pdbx_strand_id
1 'polypeptide(L)'
;VCRRIRGLTDAPILFLTARTDEASVLEGLGIGADDYLAKPFRVAELRARVAAHLRRQNRTPVHRLVRGGVSFDLSAREAAVGGTPLPLTRSEYAICEYLALHAGQTFTKEQIYEAVFGIDGTADDTAVTQHIKNIRAKLRAAGVAEPETLLKTIWGVGYQWKSED
;
A
#
# COMPACT_ATOMS: atom_id res chain seq x y z
N VAL A 1 20.27 -18.01 -10.19
CA VAL A 1 18.93 -17.38 -10.20
C VAL A 1 18.80 -16.46 -9.01
N CYS A 2 18.97 -16.91 -7.74
CA CYS A 2 18.74 -16.12 -6.51
C CYS A 2 19.52 -14.79 -6.50
N ARG A 3 20.84 -14.80 -6.74
CA ARG A 3 21.68 -13.58 -6.79
C ARG A 3 21.15 -12.52 -7.76
N ARG A 4 20.58 -12.94 -8.90
CA ARG A 4 20.03 -12.00 -9.89
C ARG A 4 18.67 -11.44 -9.45
N ILE A 5 17.87 -12.26 -8.79
CA ILE A 5 16.55 -11.85 -8.29
C ILE A 5 16.69 -10.94 -7.06
N ARG A 6 17.67 -11.21 -6.17
CA ARG A 6 17.88 -10.42 -4.95
C ARG A 6 18.19 -8.94 -5.25
N GLY A 7 18.86 -8.64 -6.33
CA GLY A 7 19.09 -7.26 -6.77
C GLY A 7 17.87 -6.54 -7.35
N LEU A 8 16.75 -7.26 -7.55
CA LEU A 8 15.53 -6.73 -8.16
C LEU A 8 14.35 -6.63 -7.18
N THR A 9 14.45 -7.28 -6.00
CA THR A 9 13.35 -7.33 -5.03
C THR A 9 13.82 -7.51 -3.61
N ASP A 10 13.12 -6.87 -2.66
CA ASP A 10 13.26 -7.08 -1.21
C ASP A 10 12.30 -8.16 -0.69
N ALA A 11 11.50 -8.77 -1.58
CA ALA A 11 10.59 -9.85 -1.19
C ALA A 11 11.35 -11.06 -0.63
N PRO A 12 10.80 -11.78 0.37
CA PRO A 12 11.40 -13.00 0.89
C PRO A 12 11.54 -14.07 -0.18
N ILE A 13 12.73 -14.66 -0.27
CA ILE A 13 13.04 -15.75 -1.21
C ILE A 13 13.14 -17.05 -0.42
N LEU A 14 12.22 -17.98 -0.66
CA LEU A 14 12.23 -19.32 -0.08
C LEU A 14 12.69 -20.35 -1.12
N PHE A 15 13.66 -21.17 -0.76
CA PHE A 15 14.07 -22.29 -1.60
C PHE A 15 13.27 -23.54 -1.29
N LEU A 16 12.72 -24.15 -2.35
CA LEU A 16 12.11 -25.48 -2.28
C LEU A 16 13.08 -26.48 -2.92
N THR A 17 13.82 -27.24 -2.10
CA THR A 17 14.94 -28.05 -2.56
C THR A 17 14.79 -29.53 -2.21
N ALA A 18 15.31 -30.41 -3.07
CA ALA A 18 15.51 -31.82 -2.75
C ALA A 18 16.87 -32.09 -2.03
N ARG A 19 17.75 -31.06 -1.98
CA ARG A 19 19.04 -31.18 -1.29
C ARG A 19 18.87 -30.83 0.17
N THR A 20 19.27 -31.74 1.03
CA THR A 20 19.19 -31.64 2.48
C THR A 20 20.55 -31.57 3.15
N ASP A 21 21.64 -31.62 2.34
CA ASP A 21 23.01 -31.51 2.83
C ASP A 21 23.29 -30.09 3.36
N GLU A 22 23.92 -30.03 4.51
CA GLU A 22 24.21 -28.79 5.23
C GLU A 22 24.97 -27.75 4.39
N ALA A 23 25.91 -28.22 3.57
CA ALA A 23 26.71 -27.36 2.67
C ALA A 23 25.83 -26.65 1.63
N SER A 24 24.88 -27.35 1.01
CA SER A 24 23.95 -26.77 0.03
C SER A 24 22.97 -25.79 0.66
N VAL A 25 22.57 -26.03 1.90
CA VAL A 25 21.69 -25.13 2.67
C VAL A 25 22.43 -23.84 3.01
N LEU A 26 23.65 -23.95 3.55
CA LEU A 26 24.48 -22.79 3.88
C LEU A 26 24.83 -21.95 2.64
N GLU A 27 25.14 -22.61 1.52
CA GLU A 27 25.35 -21.92 0.25
C GLU A 27 24.08 -21.18 -0.19
N GLY A 28 22.91 -21.79 -0.11
CA GLY A 28 21.61 -21.18 -0.46
C GLY A 28 21.31 -19.94 0.35
N LEU A 29 21.52 -19.98 1.65
CA LEU A 29 21.34 -18.84 2.57
C LEU A 29 22.40 -17.76 2.32
N GLY A 30 23.65 -18.13 2.09
CA GLY A 30 24.74 -17.20 1.77
C GLY A 30 24.58 -16.46 0.43
N ILE A 31 23.74 -16.97 -0.47
CA ILE A 31 23.40 -16.34 -1.76
C ILE A 31 22.26 -15.30 -1.64
N GLY A 32 21.64 -15.18 -0.46
CA GLY A 32 20.58 -14.21 -0.21
C GLY A 32 19.16 -14.82 -0.18
N ALA A 33 19.03 -16.12 0.01
CA ALA A 33 17.74 -16.74 0.37
C ALA A 33 17.41 -16.44 1.84
N ASP A 34 16.13 -16.26 2.15
CA ASP A 34 15.65 -15.98 3.51
C ASP A 34 15.27 -17.25 4.27
N ASP A 35 14.92 -18.32 3.56
CA ASP A 35 14.58 -19.62 4.14
C ASP A 35 14.67 -20.73 3.09
N TYR A 36 14.67 -21.96 3.54
CA TYR A 36 14.60 -23.13 2.68
C TYR A 36 13.61 -24.16 3.22
N LEU A 37 13.05 -24.98 2.33
CA LEU A 37 12.14 -26.05 2.66
C LEU A 37 12.51 -27.29 1.84
N ALA A 38 12.86 -28.37 2.53
CA ALA A 38 13.26 -29.63 1.89
C ALA A 38 12.04 -30.39 1.34
N LYS A 39 12.20 -30.98 0.17
CA LYS A 39 11.21 -31.91 -0.40
C LYS A 39 11.44 -33.33 0.15
N PRO A 40 10.37 -34.09 0.48
CA PRO A 40 8.96 -33.73 0.40
C PRO A 40 8.49 -32.87 1.59
N PHE A 41 7.64 -31.86 1.33
CA PHE A 41 7.10 -30.97 2.34
C PHE A 41 5.55 -30.97 2.35
N ARG A 42 4.98 -30.58 3.48
CA ARG A 42 3.52 -30.38 3.58
C ARG A 42 3.14 -28.96 3.17
N VAL A 43 2.05 -28.82 2.45
CA VAL A 43 1.55 -27.48 2.03
C VAL A 43 1.29 -26.58 3.26
N ALA A 44 0.84 -27.17 4.36
CA ALA A 44 0.65 -26.44 5.62
C ALA A 44 1.96 -25.84 6.16
N GLU A 45 3.08 -26.57 6.05
CA GLU A 45 4.40 -26.07 6.46
C GLU A 45 4.85 -24.90 5.56
N LEU A 46 4.72 -25.05 4.25
CA LEU A 46 5.03 -23.97 3.31
C LEU A 46 4.21 -22.69 3.64
N ARG A 47 2.91 -22.84 3.83
CA ARG A 47 2.03 -21.71 4.21
C ARG A 47 2.46 -21.05 5.52
N ALA A 48 2.83 -21.84 6.53
CA ALA A 48 3.27 -21.31 7.82
C ALA A 48 4.57 -20.51 7.68
N ARG A 49 5.55 -20.98 6.89
CA ARG A 49 6.82 -20.29 6.63
C ARG A 49 6.60 -18.99 5.85
N VAL A 50 5.82 -19.03 4.77
CA VAL A 50 5.45 -17.84 4.00
C VAL A 50 4.79 -16.80 4.91
N ALA A 51 3.79 -17.22 5.71
CA ALA A 51 3.12 -16.33 6.65
C ALA A 51 4.08 -15.74 7.70
N ALA A 52 5.06 -16.52 8.17
CA ALA A 52 6.07 -16.05 9.12
C ALA A 52 6.99 -14.98 8.50
N HIS A 53 7.45 -15.17 7.25
CA HIS A 53 8.29 -14.20 6.54
C HIS A 53 7.53 -12.93 6.21
N LEU A 54 6.29 -13.02 5.71
CA LEU A 54 5.43 -11.85 5.46
C LEU A 54 5.15 -11.08 6.75
N ARG A 55 4.91 -11.77 7.88
CA ARG A 55 4.72 -11.12 9.18
C ARG A 55 6.01 -10.44 9.68
N ARG A 56 7.21 -10.96 9.38
CA ARG A 56 8.48 -10.30 9.70
C ARG A 56 8.69 -9.06 8.87
N GLN A 57 8.38 -9.08 7.57
CA GLN A 57 8.39 -7.88 6.71
C GLN A 57 7.41 -6.82 7.22
N ASN A 58 6.24 -7.22 7.71
CA ASN A 58 5.26 -6.32 8.29
C ASN A 58 5.64 -5.82 9.70
N ARG A 59 6.76 -6.28 10.28
CA ARG A 59 7.27 -5.82 11.59
C ARG A 59 8.29 -4.69 11.52
N THR A 60 8.66 -4.22 10.33
CA THR A 60 9.58 -3.08 10.14
C THR A 60 9.07 -2.13 9.07
N PRO A 61 9.24 -0.85 9.22
CA PRO A 61 8.63 0.08 10.16
C PRO A 61 7.23 0.47 9.70
N VAL A 62 6.47 1.14 10.56
CA VAL A 62 5.21 1.82 10.23
C VAL A 62 5.18 2.16 8.75
N HIS A 63 4.32 1.50 7.97
CA HIS A 63 4.09 1.85 6.57
C HIS A 63 3.49 3.26 6.55
N ARG A 64 4.35 4.25 6.71
CA ARG A 64 3.98 5.64 6.79
C ARG A 64 4.24 6.27 5.43
N LEU A 65 3.18 6.61 4.75
CA LEU A 65 3.23 7.42 3.56
C LEU A 65 3.04 8.87 3.98
N VAL A 66 3.90 9.78 3.52
CA VAL A 66 3.69 11.23 3.67
C VAL A 66 3.56 11.82 2.29
N ARG A 67 2.49 12.56 2.04
CA ARG A 67 2.22 13.24 0.77
C ARG A 67 1.52 14.58 1.00
N GLY A 68 2.18 15.66 0.57
CA GLY A 68 1.61 17.01 0.69
C GLY A 68 1.29 17.41 2.12
N GLY A 69 2.12 17.02 3.09
CA GLY A 69 1.92 17.34 4.51
C GLY A 69 0.91 16.44 5.23
N VAL A 70 0.26 15.51 4.52
CA VAL A 70 -0.61 14.49 5.12
C VAL A 70 0.20 13.21 5.33
N SER A 71 0.20 12.69 6.55
CA SER A 71 0.80 11.41 6.89
C SER A 71 -0.27 10.33 7.01
N PHE A 72 -0.04 9.20 6.38
CA PHE A 72 -0.91 8.02 6.41
C PHE A 72 -0.21 6.89 7.14
N ASP A 73 -0.84 6.31 8.13
CA ASP A 73 -0.46 5.02 8.70
C ASP A 73 -1.27 3.93 7.96
N LEU A 74 -0.61 3.25 7.02
CA LEU A 74 -1.25 2.25 6.19
C LEU A 74 -1.65 0.99 6.97
N SER A 75 -1.01 0.76 8.13
CA SER A 75 -1.30 -0.38 9.00
C SER A 75 -2.51 -0.11 9.90
N ALA A 76 -2.55 1.06 10.52
CA ALA A 76 -3.67 1.50 11.36
C ALA A 76 -4.85 2.02 10.54
N ARG A 77 -4.62 2.36 9.25
CA ARG A 77 -5.58 3.04 8.36
C ARG A 77 -6.03 4.38 8.93
N GLU A 78 -5.06 5.14 9.40
CA GLU A 78 -5.24 6.47 9.97
C GLU A 78 -4.46 7.50 9.18
N ALA A 79 -4.96 8.74 9.18
CA ALA A 79 -4.28 9.86 8.56
C ALA A 79 -4.15 11.01 9.56
N ALA A 80 -3.10 11.84 9.41
CA ALA A 80 -2.88 13.01 10.24
C ALA A 80 -2.25 14.14 9.42
N VAL A 81 -2.49 15.38 9.84
CA VAL A 81 -1.88 16.60 9.32
C VAL A 81 -1.11 17.27 10.44
N GLY A 82 0.21 17.45 10.27
CA GLY A 82 1.04 18.06 11.30
C GLY A 82 0.98 17.36 12.67
N GLY A 83 0.71 16.05 12.70
CA GLY A 83 0.53 15.27 13.92
C GLY A 83 -0.90 15.27 14.47
N THR A 84 -1.81 16.08 13.94
CA THR A 84 -3.22 16.12 14.33
C THR A 84 -3.99 15.05 13.55
N PRO A 85 -4.69 14.12 14.21
CA PRO A 85 -5.49 13.10 13.53
C PRO A 85 -6.53 13.69 12.58
N LEU A 86 -6.64 13.15 11.38
CA LEU A 86 -7.64 13.53 10.39
C LEU A 86 -8.83 12.57 10.48
N PRO A 87 -10.03 13.02 10.90
CA PRO A 87 -11.16 12.14 11.19
C PRO A 87 -11.87 11.68 9.91
N LEU A 88 -11.19 10.87 9.09
CA LEU A 88 -11.73 10.30 7.87
C LEU A 88 -12.64 9.11 8.19
N THR A 89 -13.72 8.97 7.44
CA THR A 89 -14.46 7.71 7.40
C THR A 89 -13.65 6.63 6.67
N ARG A 90 -14.04 5.38 6.77
CA ARG A 90 -13.36 4.27 6.10
C ARG A 90 -13.26 4.49 4.58
N SER A 91 -14.33 4.97 3.95
CA SER A 91 -14.37 5.25 2.51
C SER A 91 -13.49 6.44 2.14
N GLU A 92 -13.54 7.51 2.92
CA GLU A 92 -12.71 8.71 2.71
C GLU A 92 -11.22 8.38 2.87
N TYR A 93 -10.86 7.57 3.89
CA TYR A 93 -9.48 7.11 4.06
C TYR A 93 -9.03 6.31 2.85
N ALA A 94 -9.83 5.34 2.39
CA ALA A 94 -9.47 4.49 1.25
C ALA A 94 -9.29 5.30 -0.05
N ILE A 95 -10.10 6.32 -0.28
CA ILE A 95 -9.93 7.25 -1.42
C ILE A 95 -8.63 8.04 -1.28
N CYS A 96 -8.35 8.60 -0.11
CA CYS A 96 -7.11 9.35 0.14
C CYS A 96 -5.87 8.47 -0.03
N GLU A 97 -5.87 7.27 0.56
CA GLU A 97 -4.79 6.29 0.46
C GLU A 97 -4.52 5.92 -1.00
N TYR A 98 -5.56 5.57 -1.76
CA TYR A 98 -5.45 5.22 -3.17
C TYR A 98 -4.83 6.35 -4.00
N LEU A 99 -5.34 7.56 -3.86
CA LEU A 99 -4.84 8.71 -4.61
C LEU A 99 -3.44 9.15 -4.16
N ALA A 100 -3.11 9.07 -2.87
CA ALA A 100 -1.80 9.44 -2.34
C ALA A 100 -0.70 8.43 -2.71
N LEU A 101 -1.03 7.13 -2.77
CA LEU A 101 -0.12 6.09 -3.27
C LEU A 101 0.23 6.30 -4.75
N HIS A 102 -0.69 6.89 -5.52
CA HIS A 102 -0.52 7.18 -6.95
C HIS A 102 -0.42 8.69 -7.21
N ALA A 103 0.25 9.42 -6.31
CA ALA A 103 0.39 10.87 -6.43
C ALA A 103 0.94 11.29 -7.81
N GLY A 104 0.35 12.33 -8.39
CA GLY A 104 0.66 12.78 -9.75
C GLY A 104 -0.14 12.10 -10.86
N GLN A 105 -0.85 11.01 -10.57
CA GLN A 105 -1.74 10.37 -11.55
C GLN A 105 -3.18 10.87 -11.39
N THR A 106 -3.88 11.01 -12.51
CA THR A 106 -5.29 11.40 -12.53
C THR A 106 -6.15 10.16 -12.72
N PHE A 107 -7.19 10.04 -11.89
CA PHE A 107 -8.15 8.93 -11.94
C PHE A 107 -9.55 9.46 -12.17
N THR A 108 -10.31 8.75 -13.01
CA THR A 108 -11.74 9.04 -13.18
C THR A 108 -12.52 8.66 -11.92
N LYS A 109 -13.75 9.13 -11.80
CA LYS A 109 -14.61 8.78 -10.67
C LYS A 109 -14.90 7.28 -10.64
N GLU A 110 -15.10 6.69 -11.80
CA GLU A 110 -15.33 5.24 -11.98
C GLU A 110 -14.11 4.45 -11.50
N GLN A 111 -12.90 4.85 -11.90
CA GLN A 111 -11.66 4.20 -11.46
C GLN A 111 -11.46 4.27 -9.94
N ILE A 112 -11.76 5.42 -9.35
CA ILE A 112 -11.69 5.59 -7.88
C ILE A 112 -12.75 4.70 -7.22
N TYR A 113 -13.96 4.69 -7.75
CA TYR A 113 -15.04 3.87 -7.21
C TYR A 113 -14.70 2.38 -7.25
N GLU A 114 -14.28 1.87 -8.39
CA GLU A 114 -13.87 0.46 -8.56
C GLU A 114 -12.71 0.07 -7.64
N ALA A 115 -11.69 0.93 -7.55
CA ALA A 115 -10.51 0.66 -6.70
C ALA A 115 -10.85 0.59 -5.20
N VAL A 116 -11.81 1.39 -4.74
CA VAL A 116 -12.14 1.54 -3.31
C VAL A 116 -13.31 0.65 -2.90
N PHE A 117 -14.32 0.49 -3.75
CA PHE A 117 -15.58 -0.20 -3.42
C PHE A 117 -15.76 -1.54 -4.15
N GLY A 118 -14.96 -1.82 -5.19
CA GLY A 118 -15.06 -3.04 -6.01
C GLY A 118 -16.03 -2.92 -7.18
N ILE A 119 -16.05 -3.96 -8.03
CA ILE A 119 -16.79 -3.98 -9.32
C ILE A 119 -18.30 -4.21 -9.13
N ASP A 120 -18.76 -4.69 -7.97
CA ASP A 120 -20.13 -5.13 -7.74
C ASP A 120 -21.13 -3.99 -7.41
N GLY A 121 -20.65 -2.73 -7.38
CA GLY A 121 -21.51 -1.56 -7.15
C GLY A 121 -21.91 -0.91 -8.46
N THR A 122 -23.16 -0.49 -8.59
CA THR A 122 -23.53 0.53 -9.58
C THR A 122 -22.71 1.77 -9.26
N ALA A 123 -21.71 2.09 -10.10
CA ALA A 123 -20.85 3.24 -9.90
C ALA A 123 -21.68 4.51 -9.78
N ASP A 124 -21.84 4.98 -8.54
CA ASP A 124 -22.50 6.26 -8.30
C ASP A 124 -21.43 7.36 -8.27
N ASP A 125 -21.25 8.00 -9.41
CA ASP A 125 -20.33 9.14 -9.61
C ASP A 125 -20.55 10.25 -8.57
N THR A 126 -21.76 10.35 -8.02
CA THR A 126 -22.10 11.35 -7.01
C THR A 126 -21.48 11.03 -5.67
N ALA A 127 -21.34 9.73 -5.33
CA ALA A 127 -20.72 9.30 -4.08
C ALA A 127 -19.24 9.71 -3.99
N VAL A 128 -18.45 9.48 -5.05
CA VAL A 128 -17.03 9.89 -5.09
C VAL A 128 -16.91 11.40 -4.96
N THR A 129 -17.73 12.16 -5.70
CA THR A 129 -17.73 13.63 -5.63
C THR A 129 -18.03 14.12 -4.22
N GLN A 130 -19.00 13.52 -3.54
CA GLN A 130 -19.36 13.87 -2.16
C GLN A 130 -18.24 13.54 -1.18
N HIS A 131 -17.59 12.37 -1.31
CA HIS A 131 -16.45 12.01 -0.49
C HIS A 131 -15.28 12.99 -0.67
N ILE A 132 -14.94 13.36 -1.91
CA ILE A 132 -13.89 14.36 -2.19
C ILE A 132 -14.21 15.71 -1.52
N LYS A 133 -15.45 16.16 -1.58
CA LYS A 133 -15.90 17.38 -0.90
C LYS A 133 -15.68 17.29 0.62
N ASN A 134 -16.10 16.19 1.22
CA ASN A 134 -15.95 15.94 2.65
C ASN A 134 -14.46 15.87 3.07
N ILE A 135 -13.64 15.17 2.30
CA ILE A 135 -12.19 15.08 2.54
C ILE A 135 -11.55 16.47 2.53
N ARG A 136 -11.84 17.30 1.53
CA ARG A 136 -11.33 18.67 1.46
C ARG A 136 -11.76 19.52 2.66
N ALA A 137 -13.01 19.39 3.11
CA ALA A 137 -13.49 20.09 4.29
C ALA A 137 -12.72 19.67 5.55
N LYS A 138 -12.44 18.39 5.72
CA LYS A 138 -11.66 17.85 6.85
C LYS A 138 -10.19 18.26 6.78
N LEU A 139 -9.57 18.23 5.60
CA LEU A 139 -8.21 18.74 5.38
C LEU A 139 -8.09 20.22 5.77
N ARG A 140 -9.07 21.05 5.36
CA ARG A 140 -9.12 22.46 5.73
C ARG A 140 -9.26 22.65 7.23
N ALA A 141 -10.13 21.90 7.89
CA ALA A 141 -10.30 21.93 9.33
C ALA A 141 -9.03 21.49 10.09
N ALA A 142 -8.21 20.61 9.49
CA ALA A 142 -6.93 20.17 10.04
C ALA A 142 -5.76 21.10 9.72
N GLY A 143 -6.00 22.27 9.08
CA GLY A 143 -4.99 23.30 8.83
C GLY A 143 -4.33 23.26 7.45
N VAL A 144 -4.80 22.42 6.52
CA VAL A 144 -4.37 22.48 5.11
C VAL A 144 -4.99 23.73 4.47
N ALA A 145 -4.16 24.71 4.10
CA ALA A 145 -4.63 25.98 3.57
C ALA A 145 -5.39 25.84 2.25
N GLU A 146 -4.89 25.01 1.36
CA GLU A 146 -5.44 24.81 0.01
C GLU A 146 -5.68 23.32 -0.30
N PRO A 147 -6.74 22.71 0.28
CA PRO A 147 -7.04 21.31 0.04
C PRO A 147 -7.30 20.98 -1.44
N GLU A 148 -7.79 21.95 -2.22
CA GLU A 148 -8.05 21.83 -3.64
C GLU A 148 -6.76 21.73 -4.48
N THR A 149 -5.67 22.30 -3.98
CA THR A 149 -4.34 22.19 -4.61
C THR A 149 -3.70 20.85 -4.29
N LEU A 150 -3.94 20.31 -3.09
CA LEU A 150 -3.45 19.00 -2.67
C LEU A 150 -4.22 17.86 -3.34
N LEU A 151 -5.53 17.91 -3.24
CA LEU A 151 -6.47 16.97 -3.87
C LEU A 151 -7.16 17.71 -5.01
N LYS A 152 -6.55 17.67 -6.20
CA LYS A 152 -6.95 18.43 -7.36
C LYS A 152 -8.18 17.85 -8.05
N THR A 153 -9.01 18.72 -8.62
CA THR A 153 -9.98 18.36 -9.65
C THR A 153 -9.36 18.61 -11.00
N ILE A 154 -9.31 17.59 -11.84
CA ILE A 154 -8.95 17.71 -13.25
C ILE A 154 -10.25 17.72 -14.05
N TRP A 155 -10.63 18.91 -14.48
CA TRP A 155 -11.92 19.16 -15.13
C TRP A 155 -12.13 18.26 -16.34
N GLY A 156 -13.29 17.63 -16.42
CA GLY A 156 -13.65 16.70 -17.47
C GLY A 156 -12.99 15.31 -17.36
N VAL A 157 -12.12 15.08 -16.36
CA VAL A 157 -11.41 13.81 -16.17
C VAL A 157 -11.71 13.18 -14.81
N GLY A 158 -11.32 13.85 -13.70
CA GLY A 158 -11.48 13.26 -12.38
C GLY A 158 -10.66 13.96 -11.30
N TYR A 159 -9.96 13.18 -10.48
CA TYR A 159 -9.21 13.68 -9.33
C TYR A 159 -7.77 13.19 -9.31
N GLN A 160 -6.89 13.97 -8.70
CA GLN A 160 -5.47 13.72 -8.58
C GLN A 160 -4.96 14.18 -7.22
N TRP A 161 -4.16 13.37 -6.56
CA TRP A 161 -3.33 13.83 -5.45
C TRP A 161 -2.07 14.50 -6.00
N LYS A 162 -1.70 15.66 -5.46
CA LYS A 162 -0.51 16.40 -5.90
C LYS A 162 0.74 15.53 -5.71
N SER A 163 1.60 15.45 -6.74
CA SER A 163 2.96 14.93 -6.60
C SER A 163 3.79 15.92 -5.79
N GLU A 164 4.73 15.40 -5.00
CA GLU A 164 5.82 16.22 -4.47
C GLU A 164 6.80 16.47 -5.61
N ASP A 165 7.12 17.73 -5.85
CA ASP A 165 8.21 18.14 -6.72
C ASP A 165 9.54 17.95 -5.98
#